data_617571b093662c4d91237ecd7aba592a
#
_entry.id   617571b093662c4d91237ecd7aba592a
#
_cell.length_a   1.000
_cell.length_b   1.000
_cell.length_c   1.000
_cell.angle_alpha   90.00
_cell.angle_beta   90.00
_cell.angle_gamma   90.00
#
_symmetry.space_group_name_H-M   'P 1'
#
loop_
_entity.id
_entity.type
_entity.pdbx_description
1 polymer ?
#
loop_
_entity_poly.entity_id
_entity_poly.type
_entity_poly.pdbx_seq_one_letter_code
_entity_poly.pdbx_strand_id
1 'polypeptide(L)'
;LSGVFYFCNMQVSRFLLKFILNIFPPLLFNRIVLKEISDDFLEMRVVLRRALFNMNFHKTIFGGSIFSACDPYFPTMYYHIFANKGRKLIIWLKSAEIQYLKPADSTLKLHFKITEEDILIVEEKLDKEGKVEIWHTVNAINKKEIVCAKARMQVYLRDDKQKKNLGF
;
A
#
# COMPACT_ATOMS: atom_id res chain seq x y z
N LEU A 1 10.44 -17.30 7.27
CA LEU A 1 9.73 -16.02 7.14
C LEU A 1 10.05 -15.28 5.82
N SER A 2 11.09 -15.70 5.08
CA SER A 2 11.48 -15.11 3.78
C SER A 2 10.51 -15.41 2.63
N GLY A 3 9.70 -16.46 2.72
CA GLY A 3 8.81 -16.90 1.63
C GLY A 3 7.62 -15.98 1.34
N VAL A 4 7.11 -15.25 2.33
CA VAL A 4 5.90 -14.42 2.16
C VAL A 4 6.21 -13.09 1.44
N PHE A 5 7.43 -12.55 1.60
CA PHE A 5 7.87 -11.35 0.87
C PHE A 5 8.06 -11.60 -0.63
N TYR A 6 8.34 -12.85 -1.05
CA TYR A 6 8.44 -13.20 -2.46
C TYR A 6 7.10 -13.13 -3.20
N PHE A 7 5.96 -13.34 -2.52
CA PHE A 7 4.65 -13.29 -3.17
C PHE A 7 4.22 -11.88 -3.59
N CYS A 8 4.64 -10.85 -2.88
CA CYS A 8 4.38 -9.46 -3.30
C CYS A 8 5.17 -9.05 -4.55
N ASN A 9 6.23 -9.79 -4.89
CA ASN A 9 7.10 -9.53 -6.04
C ASN A 9 6.86 -10.49 -7.23
N MET A 10 5.77 -11.25 -7.22
CA MET A 10 5.34 -12.06 -8.36
C MET A 10 4.30 -11.30 -9.17
N GLN A 11 4.50 -11.22 -10.48
CA GLN A 11 3.45 -10.75 -11.39
C GLN A 11 2.31 -11.77 -11.37
N VAL A 12 1.27 -11.46 -10.63
CA VAL A 12 0.10 -12.32 -10.44
C VAL A 12 -1.16 -11.62 -10.93
N SER A 13 -2.18 -12.40 -11.28
CA SER A 13 -3.48 -11.83 -11.64
C SER A 13 -4.08 -11.04 -10.46
N ARG A 14 -4.91 -10.03 -10.75
CA ARG A 14 -5.60 -9.23 -9.73
C ARG A 14 -6.37 -10.09 -8.72
N PHE A 15 -7.01 -11.15 -9.20
CA PHE A 15 -7.78 -12.06 -8.34
C PHE A 15 -6.86 -12.79 -7.35
N LEU A 16 -5.72 -13.29 -7.83
CA LEU A 16 -4.76 -13.98 -6.98
C LEU A 16 -4.11 -12.99 -6.00
N LEU A 17 -3.72 -11.79 -6.45
CA LEU A 17 -3.19 -10.76 -5.57
C LEU A 17 -4.18 -10.38 -4.46
N LYS A 18 -5.44 -10.14 -4.82
CA LYS A 18 -6.50 -9.87 -3.87
C LYS A 18 -6.69 -10.99 -2.86
N PHE A 19 -6.66 -12.24 -3.32
CA PHE A 19 -6.74 -13.41 -2.43
C PHE A 19 -5.55 -13.45 -1.48
N ILE A 20 -4.31 -13.36 -1.98
CA ILE A 20 -3.07 -13.39 -1.19
C ILE A 20 -3.09 -12.29 -0.11
N LEU A 21 -3.39 -11.05 -0.48
CA LEU A 21 -3.42 -9.93 0.48
C LEU A 21 -4.51 -10.10 1.53
N ASN A 22 -5.67 -10.67 1.17
CA ASN A 22 -6.76 -10.89 2.11
C ASN A 22 -6.51 -12.04 3.10
N ILE A 23 -5.64 -13.00 2.76
CA ILE A 23 -5.23 -14.08 3.69
C ILE A 23 -3.90 -13.79 4.38
N PHE A 24 -3.18 -12.74 3.99
CA PHE A 24 -1.91 -12.36 4.60
C PHE A 24 -2.11 -12.06 6.08
N PRO A 25 -1.44 -12.80 7.02
CA PRO A 25 -1.77 -12.77 8.43
C PRO A 25 -1.83 -11.35 9.05
N PRO A 26 -0.87 -10.43 8.79
CA PRO A 26 -0.93 -9.07 9.34
C PRO A 26 -2.18 -8.30 8.93
N LEU A 27 -2.68 -8.49 7.71
CA LEU A 27 -3.89 -7.83 7.22
C LEU A 27 -5.15 -8.56 7.70
N LEU A 28 -5.14 -9.89 7.65
CA LEU A 28 -6.27 -10.73 8.05
C LEU A 28 -6.61 -10.53 9.54
N PHE A 29 -5.63 -10.60 10.44
CA PHE A 29 -5.86 -10.43 11.88
C PHE A 29 -6.26 -9.00 12.23
N ASN A 30 -5.77 -8.00 11.51
CA ASN A 30 -6.23 -6.61 11.65
C ASN A 30 -7.59 -6.35 10.98
N ARG A 31 -8.22 -7.37 10.34
CA ARG A 31 -9.52 -7.25 9.64
C ARG A 31 -9.49 -6.25 8.48
N ILE A 32 -8.34 -6.15 7.83
CA ILE A 32 -8.12 -5.35 6.63
C ILE A 32 -8.48 -6.20 5.42
N VAL A 33 -9.32 -5.67 4.54
CA VAL A 33 -9.83 -6.39 3.37
C VAL A 33 -9.66 -5.53 2.13
N LEU A 34 -8.86 -6.00 1.18
CA LEU A 34 -8.78 -5.44 -0.16
C LEU A 34 -10.04 -5.81 -0.94
N LYS A 35 -10.84 -4.80 -1.31
CA LYS A 35 -12.14 -4.96 -1.97
C LYS A 35 -12.02 -4.97 -3.48
N GLU A 36 -11.28 -4.02 -4.02
CA GLU A 36 -11.20 -3.77 -5.45
C GLU A 36 -9.77 -3.42 -5.85
N ILE A 37 -9.40 -3.84 -7.06
CA ILE A 37 -8.18 -3.46 -7.76
C ILE A 37 -8.62 -3.11 -9.18
N SER A 38 -8.26 -1.92 -9.68
CA SER A 38 -8.50 -1.54 -11.08
C SER A 38 -7.67 -2.40 -12.04
N ASP A 39 -8.08 -2.46 -13.31
CA ASP A 39 -7.42 -3.28 -14.34
C ASP A 39 -5.97 -2.87 -14.57
N ASP A 40 -5.69 -1.58 -14.45
CA ASP A 40 -4.40 -0.93 -14.63
C ASP A 40 -3.55 -0.85 -13.34
N PHE A 41 -4.08 -1.33 -12.21
CA PHE A 41 -3.48 -1.20 -10.87
C PHE A 41 -3.32 0.25 -10.37
N LEU A 42 -3.97 1.23 -11.00
CA LEU A 42 -3.91 2.63 -10.58
C LEU A 42 -4.80 2.94 -9.37
N GLU A 43 -5.77 2.06 -9.07
CA GLU A 43 -6.65 2.23 -7.92
C GLU A 43 -6.82 0.95 -7.12
N MET A 44 -6.79 1.08 -5.79
CA MET A 44 -7.14 0.02 -4.85
C MET A 44 -8.08 0.54 -3.77
N ARG A 45 -9.15 -0.22 -3.46
CA ARG A 45 -10.09 0.09 -2.40
C ARG A 45 -10.01 -0.91 -1.27
N VAL A 46 -9.76 -0.41 -0.08
CA VAL A 46 -9.51 -1.19 1.12
C VAL A 46 -10.52 -0.85 2.20
N VAL A 47 -10.90 -1.84 2.97
CA VAL A 47 -11.80 -1.69 4.12
C VAL A 47 -11.13 -2.25 5.37
N LEU A 48 -10.97 -1.42 6.38
CA LEU A 48 -10.57 -1.82 7.72
C LEU A 48 -11.83 -1.96 8.58
N ARG A 49 -12.24 -3.22 8.85
CA ARG A 49 -13.44 -3.52 9.64
C ARG A 49 -13.14 -3.35 11.12
N ARG A 50 -14.00 -2.59 11.83
CA ARG A 50 -13.95 -2.56 13.30
C ARG A 50 -14.34 -3.92 13.87
N ALA A 51 -13.52 -4.48 14.75
CA ALA A 51 -13.72 -5.78 15.39
C ALA A 51 -13.05 -5.80 16.77
N LEU A 52 -13.40 -6.76 17.62
CA LEU A 52 -12.82 -6.89 18.96
C LEU A 52 -11.30 -6.96 18.96
N PHE A 53 -10.70 -7.64 17.98
CA PHE A 53 -9.26 -7.86 17.91
C PHE A 53 -8.45 -6.62 17.48
N ASN A 54 -9.11 -5.57 16.96
CA ASN A 54 -8.44 -4.36 16.53
C ASN A 54 -8.99 -3.10 17.20
N MET A 55 -9.64 -3.24 18.34
CA MET A 55 -10.08 -2.12 19.15
C MET A 55 -9.08 -1.80 20.26
N ASN A 56 -8.95 -0.52 20.60
CA ASN A 56 -8.26 -0.03 21.77
C ASN A 56 -9.22 0.08 22.98
N PHE A 57 -8.69 0.50 24.14
CA PHE A 57 -9.45 0.68 25.39
C PHE A 57 -10.60 1.69 25.26
N HIS A 58 -10.53 2.63 24.33
CA HIS A 58 -11.60 3.60 24.05
C HIS A 58 -12.66 3.07 23.08
N LYS A 59 -12.64 1.76 22.79
CA LYS A 59 -13.56 1.09 21.84
C LYS A 59 -13.52 1.68 20.42
N THR A 60 -12.40 2.30 20.05
CA THR A 60 -12.12 2.73 18.66
C THR A 60 -11.09 1.80 18.03
N ILE A 61 -10.97 1.84 16.71
CA ILE A 61 -9.94 1.05 16.01
C ILE A 61 -8.56 1.49 16.48
N PHE A 62 -7.70 0.52 16.81
CA PHE A 62 -6.32 0.75 17.23
C PHE A 62 -5.53 1.44 16.12
N GLY A 63 -4.74 2.47 16.48
CA GLY A 63 -3.96 3.25 15.51
C GLY A 63 -3.00 2.41 14.69
N GLY A 64 -2.37 1.39 15.30
CA GLY A 64 -1.51 0.45 14.58
C GLY A 64 -2.26 -0.35 13.49
N SER A 65 -3.53 -0.70 13.71
CA SER A 65 -4.35 -1.34 12.68
C SER A 65 -4.67 -0.39 11.52
N ILE A 66 -4.85 0.91 11.81
CA ILE A 66 -5.03 1.94 10.77
C ILE A 66 -3.74 2.10 9.98
N PHE A 67 -2.59 2.15 10.65
CA PHE A 67 -1.28 2.21 9.98
C PHE A 67 -1.05 0.98 9.09
N SER A 68 -1.31 -0.23 9.59
CA SER A 68 -1.20 -1.47 8.82
C SER A 68 -2.12 -1.49 7.57
N ALA A 69 -3.26 -0.78 7.64
CA ALA A 69 -4.16 -0.62 6.49
C ALA A 69 -3.65 0.39 5.46
N CYS A 70 -2.60 1.15 5.76
CA CYS A 70 -2.00 2.12 4.83
C CYS A 70 -0.75 1.57 4.13
N ASP A 71 -0.05 0.62 4.75
CA ASP A 71 1.32 0.23 4.38
C ASP A 71 1.46 -0.42 2.99
N PRO A 72 0.83 -1.58 2.67
CA PRO A 72 1.34 -2.40 1.57
C PRO A 72 0.89 -1.95 0.17
N TYR A 73 -0.08 -1.05 0.05
CA TYR A 73 -0.82 -0.90 -1.21
C TYR A 73 -0.08 -0.07 -2.26
N PHE A 74 0.45 1.11 -1.94
CA PHE A 74 1.21 1.90 -2.91
C PHE A 74 2.42 1.17 -3.48
N PRO A 75 3.29 0.53 -2.66
CA PRO A 75 4.37 -0.30 -3.17
C PRO A 75 3.87 -1.44 -4.07
N THR A 76 2.78 -2.12 -3.69
CA THR A 76 2.18 -3.20 -4.48
C THR A 76 1.63 -2.70 -5.82
N MET A 77 0.96 -1.54 -5.85
CA MET A 77 0.47 -0.91 -7.08
C MET A 77 1.62 -0.61 -8.03
N TYR A 78 2.64 0.10 -7.58
CA TYR A 78 3.82 0.40 -8.38
C TYR A 78 4.50 -0.85 -8.92
N TYR A 79 4.63 -1.88 -8.09
CA TYR A 79 5.22 -3.13 -8.52
C TYR A 79 4.48 -3.71 -9.75
N HIS A 80 3.15 -3.82 -9.68
CA HIS A 80 2.36 -4.39 -10.77
C HIS A 80 2.31 -3.49 -12.01
N ILE A 81 2.21 -2.16 -11.83
CA ILE A 81 2.23 -1.19 -12.93
C ILE A 81 3.53 -1.34 -13.74
N PHE A 82 4.69 -1.32 -13.08
CA PHE A 82 5.99 -1.41 -13.74
C PHE A 82 6.30 -2.83 -14.25
N ALA A 83 5.86 -3.87 -13.55
CA ALA A 83 5.98 -5.25 -14.03
C ALA A 83 5.19 -5.47 -15.34
N ASN A 84 3.99 -4.88 -15.47
CA ASN A 84 3.20 -4.91 -16.70
C ASN A 84 3.89 -4.16 -17.87
N LYS A 85 4.70 -3.15 -17.56
CA LYS A 85 5.55 -2.45 -18.54
C LYS A 85 6.89 -3.18 -18.80
N GLY A 86 7.10 -4.37 -18.23
CA GLY A 86 8.35 -5.16 -18.39
C GLY A 86 9.54 -4.62 -17.61
N ARG A 87 9.35 -3.64 -16.70
CA ARG A 87 10.41 -3.06 -15.89
C ARG A 87 10.45 -3.70 -14.50
N LYS A 88 11.58 -4.29 -14.13
CA LYS A 88 11.80 -4.91 -12.81
C LYS A 88 12.35 -3.88 -11.84
N LEU A 89 11.61 -3.62 -10.78
CA LEU A 89 11.98 -2.65 -9.76
C LEU A 89 12.10 -3.33 -8.39
N ILE A 90 12.95 -2.78 -7.55
CA ILE A 90 12.98 -3.01 -6.10
C ILE A 90 12.16 -1.89 -5.49
N ILE A 91 11.09 -2.24 -4.77
CA ILE A 91 10.12 -1.26 -4.25
C ILE A 91 9.82 -1.59 -2.78
N TRP A 92 9.83 -0.57 -1.93
CA TRP A 92 9.35 -0.66 -0.55
C TRP A 92 8.84 0.68 -0.04
N LEU A 93 8.12 0.64 1.06
CA LEU A 93 7.76 1.82 1.82
C LEU A 93 8.99 2.28 2.62
N LYS A 94 9.49 3.49 2.33
CA LYS A 94 10.69 4.05 2.97
C LYS A 94 10.37 4.80 4.25
N SER A 95 9.28 5.57 4.22
CA SER A 95 8.87 6.42 5.33
C SER A 95 7.36 6.57 5.33
N ALA A 96 6.79 6.84 6.50
CA ALA A 96 5.36 7.10 6.64
C ALA A 96 5.10 8.11 7.75
N GLU A 97 4.14 8.99 7.52
CA GLU A 97 3.61 9.94 8.48
C GLU A 97 2.11 9.70 8.62
N ILE A 98 1.61 9.54 9.84
CA ILE A 98 0.19 9.37 10.06
C ILE A 98 -0.33 10.38 11.09
N GLN A 99 -1.46 10.98 10.80
CA GLN A 99 -2.20 11.87 11.68
C GLN A 99 -3.55 11.24 12.00
N TYR A 100 -3.83 11.04 13.28
CA TYR A 100 -5.11 10.57 13.79
C TYR A 100 -5.97 11.79 14.14
N LEU A 101 -6.96 12.07 13.31
CA LEU A 101 -7.74 13.32 13.35
C LEU A 101 -9.02 13.19 14.17
N LYS A 102 -9.67 12.01 14.11
CA LYS A 102 -10.93 11.71 14.78
C LYS A 102 -10.96 10.26 15.25
N PRO A 103 -11.71 9.93 16.31
CA PRO A 103 -11.90 8.55 16.75
C PRO A 103 -12.47 7.67 15.62
N ALA A 104 -11.83 6.53 15.37
CA ALA A 104 -12.29 5.55 14.40
C ALA A 104 -13.29 4.59 15.05
N ASP A 105 -14.52 5.04 15.23
CA ASP A 105 -15.61 4.35 15.95
C ASP A 105 -16.38 3.34 15.09
N SER A 106 -16.09 3.29 13.79
CA SER A 106 -16.73 2.40 12.84
C SER A 106 -15.73 1.89 11.78
N THR A 107 -16.18 1.02 10.89
CA THR A 107 -15.42 0.55 9.73
C THR A 107 -14.89 1.73 8.93
N LEU A 108 -13.62 1.67 8.54
CA LEU A 108 -12.96 2.67 7.71
C LEU A 108 -12.82 2.19 6.27
N LYS A 109 -12.95 3.11 5.34
CA LYS A 109 -12.65 2.93 3.90
C LYS A 109 -11.39 3.71 3.57
N LEU A 110 -10.51 3.10 2.79
CA LEU A 110 -9.30 3.72 2.25
C LEU A 110 -9.32 3.55 0.74
N HIS A 111 -9.02 4.62 0.02
CA HIS A 111 -8.90 4.62 -1.43
C HIS A 111 -7.50 5.06 -1.82
N PHE A 112 -6.74 4.13 -2.39
CA PHE A 112 -5.40 4.35 -2.91
C PHE A 112 -5.51 4.67 -4.38
N LYS A 113 -4.83 5.72 -4.81
CA LYS A 113 -4.81 6.15 -6.20
C LYS A 113 -3.41 6.64 -6.58
N ILE A 114 -2.92 6.16 -7.72
CA ILE A 114 -1.74 6.62 -8.43
C ILE A 114 -2.23 7.22 -9.73
N THR A 115 -1.77 8.41 -10.09
CA THR A 115 -2.17 9.07 -11.33
C THR A 115 -1.20 8.74 -12.47
N GLU A 116 -1.62 8.92 -13.71
CA GLU A 116 -0.74 8.80 -14.86
C GLU A 116 0.44 9.79 -14.77
N GLU A 117 0.21 10.97 -14.20
CA GLU A 117 1.26 11.96 -13.97
C GLU A 117 2.31 11.44 -12.98
N ASP A 118 1.89 10.78 -11.89
CA ASP A 118 2.81 10.14 -10.94
C ASP A 118 3.69 9.09 -11.64
N ILE A 119 3.10 8.31 -12.55
CA ILE A 119 3.83 7.30 -13.32
C ILE A 119 4.88 7.93 -14.22
N LEU A 120 4.52 9.01 -14.95
CA LEU A 120 5.46 9.72 -15.81
C LEU A 120 6.63 10.31 -15.02
N ILE A 121 6.36 10.94 -13.87
CA ILE A 121 7.39 11.48 -12.97
C ILE A 121 8.32 10.37 -12.49
N VAL A 122 7.76 9.22 -12.11
CA VAL A 122 8.56 8.07 -11.64
C VAL A 122 9.41 7.50 -12.78
N GLU A 123 8.86 7.34 -13.99
CA GLU A 123 9.59 6.86 -15.17
C GLU A 123 10.77 7.77 -15.50
N GLU A 124 10.53 9.09 -15.59
CA GLU A 124 11.57 10.06 -15.90
C GLU A 124 12.74 10.03 -14.90
N LYS A 125 12.42 9.96 -13.59
CA LYS A 125 13.44 9.89 -12.55
C LYS A 125 14.20 8.56 -12.55
N LEU A 126 13.49 7.43 -12.76
CA LEU A 126 14.13 6.14 -12.89
C LEU A 126 15.09 6.08 -14.08
N ASP A 127 14.73 6.71 -15.21
CA ASP A 127 15.57 6.74 -16.40
C ASP A 127 16.82 7.61 -16.20
N LYS A 128 16.69 8.72 -15.48
CA LYS A 128 17.81 9.66 -15.21
C LYS A 128 18.71 9.19 -14.06
N GLU A 129 18.13 8.71 -12.97
CA GLU A 129 18.82 8.49 -11.70
C GLU A 129 18.85 7.02 -11.26
N GLY A 130 18.08 6.14 -11.91
CA GLY A 130 17.93 4.73 -11.56
C GLY A 130 17.18 4.47 -10.25
N LYS A 131 16.73 5.54 -9.57
CA LYS A 131 15.95 5.48 -8.31
C LYS A 131 15.05 6.70 -8.17
N VAL A 132 13.98 6.56 -7.39
CA VAL A 132 13.05 7.65 -7.08
C VAL A 132 12.38 7.43 -5.74
N GLU A 133 12.02 8.53 -5.09
CA GLU A 133 11.18 8.57 -3.89
C GLU A 133 9.96 9.46 -4.19
N ILE A 134 8.78 8.93 -3.93
CA ILE A 134 7.52 9.64 -4.17
C ILE A 134 6.59 9.53 -2.97
N TRP A 135 5.91 10.62 -2.64
CA TRP A 135 4.95 10.67 -1.55
C TRP A 135 3.52 10.58 -2.07
N HIS A 136 2.75 9.71 -1.45
CA HIS A 136 1.30 9.63 -1.66
C HIS A 136 0.55 9.88 -0.37
N THR A 137 -0.70 10.30 -0.50
CA THR A 137 -1.60 10.50 0.63
C THR A 137 -2.79 9.56 0.53
N VAL A 138 -3.16 8.92 1.63
CA VAL A 138 -4.40 8.17 1.75
C VAL A 138 -5.16 8.60 3.00
N ASN A 139 -6.48 8.71 2.88
CA ASN A 139 -7.38 9.03 3.97
C ASN A 139 -8.14 7.78 4.41
N ALA A 140 -8.23 7.58 5.72
CA ALA A 140 -9.06 6.56 6.34
C ALA A 140 -10.40 7.20 6.76
N ILE A 141 -11.47 6.88 6.03
CA ILE A 141 -12.76 7.56 6.12
C ILE A 141 -13.78 6.62 6.75
N ASN A 142 -14.54 7.11 7.74
CA ASN A 142 -15.57 6.34 8.43
C ASN A 142 -16.91 6.30 7.64
N LYS A 143 -17.90 5.58 8.17
CA LYS A 143 -19.25 5.47 7.55
C LYS A 143 -20.02 6.78 7.44
N LYS A 144 -19.62 7.82 8.19
CA LYS A 144 -20.21 9.17 8.15
C LYS A 144 -19.43 10.12 7.24
N GLU A 145 -18.58 9.58 6.37
CA GLU A 145 -17.69 10.31 5.46
C GLU A 145 -16.73 11.28 6.19
N ILE A 146 -16.39 10.98 7.46
CA ILE A 146 -15.44 11.77 8.26
C ILE A 146 -14.06 11.13 8.10
N VAL A 147 -13.03 11.94 7.82
CA VAL A 147 -11.62 11.50 7.82
C VAL A 147 -11.17 11.28 9.26
N CYS A 148 -10.96 10.02 9.63
CA CYS A 148 -10.47 9.63 10.96
C CYS A 148 -8.94 9.67 11.04
N ALA A 149 -8.27 9.32 9.96
CA ALA A 149 -6.81 9.43 9.86
C ALA A 149 -6.38 9.81 8.44
N LYS A 150 -5.25 10.50 8.35
CA LYS A 150 -4.57 10.85 7.10
C LYS A 150 -3.15 10.31 7.17
N ALA A 151 -2.75 9.49 6.20
CA ALA A 151 -1.40 8.96 6.10
C ALA A 151 -0.71 9.48 4.84
N ARG A 152 0.57 9.89 4.99
CA ARG A 152 1.50 10.17 3.91
C ARG A 152 2.51 9.03 3.86
N MET A 153 2.66 8.44 2.69
CA MET A 153 3.43 7.22 2.47
C MET A 153 4.51 7.50 1.42
N GLN A 154 5.78 7.38 1.80
CA GLN A 154 6.90 7.56 0.89
C GLN A 154 7.32 6.23 0.30
N VAL A 155 7.09 6.06 -0.98
CA VAL A 155 7.51 4.86 -1.72
C VAL A 155 8.89 5.11 -2.32
N TYR A 156 9.80 4.16 -2.09
CA TYR A 156 11.10 4.12 -2.74
C TYR A 156 11.07 3.08 -3.86
N LEU A 157 11.52 3.47 -5.05
CA LEU A 157 11.64 2.62 -6.23
C LEU A 157 13.06 2.71 -6.78
N ARG A 158 13.62 1.57 -7.21
CA ARG A 158 14.94 1.47 -7.81
C ARG A 158 14.96 0.38 -8.88
N ASP A 159 15.70 0.63 -9.98
CA ASP A 159 15.94 -0.41 -10.98
C ASP A 159 16.74 -1.58 -10.41
N ASP A 160 16.29 -2.82 -10.65
CA ASP A 160 16.96 -4.04 -10.18
C ASP A 160 18.33 -4.25 -10.89
N LYS A 161 18.55 -3.64 -12.04
CA LYS A 161 19.80 -3.72 -12.82
C LYS A 161 21.02 -3.15 -12.07
N GLN A 162 20.84 -2.28 -11.08
CA GLN A 162 21.93 -1.71 -10.29
C GLN A 162 22.51 -2.65 -9.23
N LYS A 163 21.95 -3.83 -9.00
CA LYS A 163 22.49 -4.82 -8.06
C LYS A 163 23.85 -5.38 -8.46
N LYS A 164 24.26 -5.27 -9.73
CA LYS A 164 25.55 -5.80 -10.23
C LYS A 164 26.77 -4.99 -9.81
N ASN A 165 26.59 -3.75 -9.29
CA ASN A 165 27.68 -2.84 -8.95
C ASN A 165 27.86 -2.58 -7.44
N LEU A 166 27.04 -3.14 -6.59
CA LEU A 166 27.18 -3.09 -5.14
C LEU A 166 27.38 -4.54 -4.67
N GLY A 167 28.65 -4.93 -4.55
CA GLY A 167 29.02 -6.23 -4.01
C GLY A 167 28.56 -6.37 -2.55
N PHE A 168 27.48 -7.11 -2.35
CA PHE A 168 27.06 -7.74 -1.11
C PHE A 168 26.65 -9.18 -1.45
#